data_8de0654a3be6747c2f3766d9bd820abc
#
_entry.id   8de0654a3be6747c2f3766d9bd820abc
#
_cell.length_a   1.000
_cell.length_b   1.000
_cell.length_c   1.000
_cell.angle_alpha   90.00
_cell.angle_beta   90.00
_cell.angle_gamma   90.00
#
_symmetry.space_group_name_H-M   'P 1'
#
loop_
_entity.id
_entity.type
_entity.pdbx_description
1 polymer ?
#
loop_
_entity_poly.entity_id
_entity_poly.type
_entity_poly.pdbx_seq_one_letter_code
_entity_poly.pdbx_strand_id
1 'polypeptide(L)'
;ARQWQDTPASSPIALAELPPQGRATYALIHEGGPFPHDKDGSVFGNRERQLPAKKRGYYREYTVRTPGVAHRGARRIVCGGAKRMPDACYYTSDHYTSFREIRQ
;
A
#
# COMPACT_ATOMS: atom_id res chain seq x y z
N ALA A 1 -27.57 3.00 -10.52
CA ALA A 1 -26.75 2.91 -10.73
C ALA A 1 -25.71 2.57 -11.22
N ARG A 2 -25.45 2.44 -11.55
CA ARG A 2 -24.68 2.17 -12.04
C ARG A 2 -23.61 1.76 -11.66
N GLN A 3 -23.26 0.91 -11.41
CA GLN A 3 -22.40 0.21 -11.15
C GLN A 3 -21.15 0.18 -11.65
N TRP A 4 -20.87 0.43 -12.39
CA TRP A 4 -19.71 0.78 -13.09
C TRP A 4 -18.60 1.20 -12.16
N GLN A 5 -18.92 1.74 -11.06
CA GLN A 5 -17.94 2.30 -10.19
C GLN A 5 -17.17 1.27 -9.39
N ASP A 6 -17.65 0.09 -9.28
CA ASP A 6 -16.99 -0.92 -8.47
C ASP A 6 -16.10 -1.79 -9.31
N THR A 7 -15.05 -1.18 -9.86
CA THR A 7 -14.06 -1.96 -10.58
C THR A 7 -13.27 -2.81 -9.60
N PRO A 8 -12.76 -3.96 -10.03
CA PRO A 8 -11.94 -4.78 -9.15
C PRO A 8 -10.76 -4.05 -8.54
N ALA A 9 -10.18 -3.08 -9.28
CA ALA A 9 -9.02 -2.36 -8.82
C ALA A 9 -9.31 -1.45 -7.63
N SER A 10 -10.58 -1.02 -7.42
CA SER A 10 -10.93 -0.15 -6.31
C SER A 10 -11.66 -0.88 -5.19
N SER A 11 -11.89 -2.19 -5.31
CA SER A 11 -12.52 -2.97 -4.25
C SER A 11 -11.52 -3.26 -3.14
N PRO A 12 -11.97 -3.35 -1.88
CA PRO A 12 -11.07 -3.76 -0.81
C PRO A 12 -10.48 -5.15 -1.08
N ILE A 13 -9.31 -5.39 -0.51
CA ILE A 13 -8.67 -6.69 -0.62
C ILE A 13 -8.42 -7.23 0.79
N ALA A 14 -8.75 -8.50 1.01
CA ALA A 14 -8.49 -9.12 2.30
C ALA A 14 -6.99 -9.34 2.47
N LEU A 15 -6.50 -9.19 3.69
CA LEU A 15 -5.08 -9.39 3.98
C LEU A 15 -4.61 -10.76 3.47
N ALA A 16 -5.43 -11.78 3.66
CA ALA A 16 -5.09 -13.14 3.23
C ALA A 16 -4.99 -13.28 1.71
N GLU A 17 -5.58 -12.35 0.96
CA GLU A 17 -5.56 -12.38 -0.50
C GLU A 17 -4.38 -11.63 -1.10
N LEU A 18 -3.62 -10.92 -0.29
CA LEU A 18 -2.41 -10.28 -0.79
C LEU A 18 -1.42 -11.33 -1.26
N PRO A 19 -0.58 -11.00 -2.26
CA PRO A 19 0.55 -11.88 -2.58
C PRO A 19 1.40 -12.13 -1.32
N PRO A 20 2.10 -13.26 -1.25
CA PRO A 20 2.95 -13.55 -0.08
C PRO A 20 3.91 -12.41 0.25
N GLN A 21 4.47 -11.75 -0.77
CA GLN A 21 5.37 -10.63 -0.57
C GLN A 21 4.65 -9.43 0.04
N GLY A 22 3.37 -9.26 -0.29
CA GLY A 22 2.55 -8.20 0.30
C GLY A 22 2.26 -8.47 1.75
N ARG A 23 1.94 -9.71 2.09
CA ARG A 23 1.72 -10.08 3.48
C ARG A 23 2.98 -9.88 4.30
N ALA A 24 4.15 -10.22 3.73
CA ALA A 24 5.42 -10.01 4.42
C ALA A 24 5.70 -8.55 4.70
N THR A 25 5.46 -7.68 3.71
CA THR A 25 5.65 -6.25 3.89
C THR A 25 4.68 -5.70 4.94
N TYR A 26 3.43 -6.14 4.90
CA TYR A 26 2.43 -5.72 5.87
C TYR A 26 2.89 -6.06 7.30
N ALA A 27 3.41 -7.26 7.49
CA ALA A 27 3.92 -7.67 8.80
C ALA A 27 5.10 -6.79 9.23
N LEU A 28 6.02 -6.49 8.30
CA LEU A 28 7.17 -5.63 8.61
C LEU A 28 6.72 -4.23 9.04
N ILE A 29 5.67 -3.70 8.42
CA ILE A 29 5.16 -2.38 8.79
C ILE A 29 4.75 -2.38 10.26
N HIS A 30 4.06 -3.42 10.69
CA HIS A 30 3.62 -3.52 12.08
C HIS A 30 4.77 -3.82 13.05
N GLU A 31 5.84 -4.42 12.55
CA GLU A 31 7.03 -4.69 13.36
C GLU A 31 7.98 -3.50 13.41
N GLY A 32 7.85 -2.55 12.50
CA GLY A 32 8.73 -1.40 12.45
C GLY A 32 9.99 -1.62 11.64
N GLY A 33 10.04 -2.66 10.83
CA GLY A 33 11.19 -2.99 10.01
C GLY A 33 12.04 -4.08 10.62
N PRO A 34 13.29 -4.25 10.17
CA PRO A 34 13.96 -3.41 9.18
C PRO A 34 13.43 -3.64 7.77
N PHE A 35 13.46 -2.58 6.97
CA PHE A 35 12.95 -2.65 5.60
C PHE A 35 14.11 -2.80 4.61
N PRO A 36 13.90 -3.58 3.52
CA PRO A 36 14.99 -3.85 2.58
C PRO A 36 15.31 -2.73 1.59
N HIS A 37 14.41 -1.76 1.44
CA HIS A 37 14.62 -0.68 0.48
C HIS A 37 14.72 0.66 1.19
N ASP A 38 15.64 1.52 0.69
CA ASP A 38 15.88 2.82 1.30
C ASP A 38 14.63 3.69 1.30
N LYS A 39 13.76 3.53 0.31
CA LYS A 39 12.57 4.36 0.22
C LYS A 39 11.42 3.88 1.08
N ASP A 40 11.54 2.72 1.69
CA ASP A 40 10.47 2.21 2.55
C ASP A 40 10.28 3.14 3.73
N GLY A 41 9.03 3.53 3.96
CA GLY A 41 8.69 4.48 5.02
C GLY A 41 8.73 5.93 4.59
N SER A 42 9.05 6.22 3.33
CA SER A 42 9.04 7.59 2.82
C SER A 42 7.62 8.15 2.78
N VAL A 43 7.51 9.46 2.89
CA VAL A 43 6.21 10.12 2.82
C VAL A 43 5.63 9.94 1.41
N PHE A 44 4.36 9.53 1.36
CA PHE A 44 3.62 9.42 0.11
C PHE A 44 2.70 10.63 -0.01
N GLY A 45 2.82 11.39 -1.11
CA GLY A 45 2.16 12.68 -1.23
C GLY A 45 0.68 12.64 -1.62
N ASN A 46 0.17 11.50 -2.08
CA ASN A 46 -1.23 11.36 -2.50
C ASN A 46 -1.63 12.42 -3.54
N ARG A 47 -0.72 12.69 -4.47
CA ARG A 47 -0.91 13.77 -5.46
C ARG A 47 -2.12 13.56 -6.34
N GLU A 48 -2.42 12.32 -6.68
CA GLU A 48 -3.56 11.99 -7.54
C GLU A 48 -4.86 11.89 -6.76
N ARG A 49 -4.79 12.08 -5.44
CA ARG A 49 -5.95 12.07 -4.57
C ARG A 49 -6.75 10.77 -4.65
N GLN A 50 -6.06 9.68 -4.88
CA GLN A 50 -6.68 8.35 -4.91
C GLN A 50 -7.09 7.90 -3.50
N LEU A 51 -6.39 8.36 -2.48
CA LEU A 51 -6.67 8.04 -1.08
C LEU A 51 -7.35 9.21 -0.41
N PRO A 52 -8.03 8.97 0.73
CA PRO A 52 -8.68 10.08 1.45
C PRO A 52 -7.72 11.21 1.75
N ALA A 53 -8.20 12.46 1.63
CA ALA A 53 -7.37 13.63 1.83
C ALA A 53 -6.94 13.73 3.28
N LYS A 54 -5.64 13.89 3.52
CA LYS A 54 -5.06 14.04 4.85
C LYS A 54 -3.91 15.03 4.74
N LYS A 55 -3.45 15.51 5.89
CA LYS A 55 -2.35 16.45 5.90
C LYS A 55 -1.07 15.79 5.40
N ARG A 56 -0.14 16.62 4.95
CA ARG A 56 1.14 16.15 4.46
C ARG A 56 1.84 15.33 5.56
N GLY A 57 2.45 14.23 5.15
CA GLY A 57 3.15 13.36 6.07
C GLY A 57 2.30 12.27 6.69
N TYR A 58 1.00 12.30 6.45
CA TYR A 58 0.10 11.28 7.00
C TYR A 58 0.37 9.89 6.39
N TYR A 59 0.63 9.84 5.07
CA TYR A 59 0.83 8.56 4.36
C TYR A 59 2.31 8.27 4.18
N ARG A 60 2.66 6.97 4.26
CA ARG A 60 4.00 6.49 3.99
C ARG A 60 3.91 5.29 3.06
N GLU A 61 4.91 5.15 2.17
CA GLU A 61 4.93 4.07 1.19
C GLU A 61 5.92 3.00 1.57
N TYR A 62 5.64 1.77 1.14
CA TYR A 62 6.49 0.62 1.38
C TYR A 62 6.51 -0.26 0.15
N THR A 63 7.67 -0.85 -0.16
CA THR A 63 7.84 -1.71 -1.33
C THR A 63 7.28 -3.10 -1.07
N VAL A 64 6.52 -3.61 -2.03
CA VAL A 64 6.14 -5.02 -2.07
C VAL A 64 6.96 -5.65 -3.18
N ARG A 65 7.82 -6.60 -2.82
CA ARG A 65 8.72 -7.22 -3.77
C ARG A 65 7.94 -7.91 -4.88
N THR A 66 8.38 -7.73 -6.12
CA THR A 66 7.81 -8.43 -7.27
C THR A 66 8.74 -9.57 -7.64
N PRO A 67 8.28 -10.83 -7.58
CA PRO A 67 9.15 -11.96 -7.92
C PRO A 67 9.65 -11.86 -9.35
N GLY A 68 10.90 -12.25 -9.55
CA GLY A 68 11.45 -12.34 -10.89
C GLY A 68 12.01 -11.05 -11.47
N VAL A 69 11.94 -9.93 -10.73
CA VAL A 69 12.53 -8.67 -11.20
C VAL A 69 13.61 -8.22 -10.23
N ALA A 70 14.63 -7.57 -10.77
CA ALA A 70 15.76 -7.10 -9.98
C ALA A 70 15.52 -5.71 -9.37
N HIS A 71 14.62 -4.93 -9.97
CA HIS A 71 14.31 -3.58 -9.48
C HIS A 71 13.13 -3.63 -8.52
N ARG A 72 12.74 -2.45 -7.99
CA ARG A 72 11.66 -2.40 -7.01
C ARG A 72 10.31 -2.89 -7.54
N GLY A 73 10.10 -2.84 -8.87
CA GLY A 73 8.81 -3.17 -9.43
C GLY A 73 7.78 -2.09 -9.16
N ALA A 74 6.51 -2.43 -9.38
CA ALA A 74 5.43 -1.45 -9.28
C ALA A 74 4.51 -1.67 -8.08
N ARG A 75 4.75 -2.69 -7.27
CA ARG A 75 3.86 -3.02 -6.15
C ARG A 75 4.27 -2.27 -4.89
N ARG A 76 3.27 -1.71 -4.20
CA ARG A 76 3.51 -0.93 -2.97
C ARG A 76 2.39 -1.15 -1.98
N ILE A 77 2.67 -0.87 -0.70
CA ILE A 77 1.64 -0.67 0.31
C ILE A 77 1.83 0.75 0.82
N VAL A 78 0.73 1.49 0.92
CA VAL A 78 0.72 2.84 1.47
C VAL A 78 -0.15 2.80 2.71
N CYS A 79 0.40 3.22 3.84
CA CYS A 79 -0.34 3.23 5.11
C CYS A 79 -0.38 4.65 5.66
N GLY A 80 -1.50 4.98 6.31
CA GLY A 80 -1.69 6.27 6.94
C GLY A 80 -1.83 6.15 8.43
N GLY A 81 -1.37 7.17 9.16
CA GLY A 81 -1.45 7.20 10.61
C GLY A 81 -0.11 6.89 11.25
N ALA A 82 -0.15 6.30 12.44
CA ALA A 82 1.06 5.97 13.17
C ALA A 82 1.85 4.89 12.44
N LYS A 83 3.18 4.96 12.52
CA LYS A 83 4.04 4.08 11.70
C LYS A 83 3.82 2.60 11.95
N ARG A 84 3.69 2.20 13.20
CA ARG A 84 3.56 0.78 13.54
C ARG A 84 2.14 0.36 13.84
N MET A 85 1.24 1.32 13.92
CA MET A 85 -0.19 1.07 14.14
C MET A 85 -0.98 1.97 13.22
N PRO A 86 -0.87 1.75 11.90
CA PRO A 86 -1.55 2.64 10.95
C PRO A 86 -3.06 2.53 11.06
N ASP A 87 -3.72 3.63 10.73
CA ASP A 87 -5.19 3.70 10.73
C ASP A 87 -5.76 2.88 9.58
N ALA A 88 -5.07 2.88 8.44
CA ALA A 88 -5.52 2.17 7.25
C ALA A 88 -4.32 1.94 6.33
N CYS A 89 -4.34 0.84 5.60
CA CYS A 89 -3.31 0.53 4.61
C CYS A 89 -3.97 0.18 3.29
N TYR A 90 -3.28 0.51 2.21
CA TYR A 90 -3.78 0.33 0.86
C TYR A 90 -2.71 -0.35 0.01
N TYR A 91 -3.14 -1.28 -0.83
CA TYR A 91 -2.24 -2.01 -1.72
C TYR A 91 -2.41 -1.49 -3.15
N THR A 92 -1.27 -1.33 -3.85
CA THR A 92 -1.29 -1.02 -5.28
C THR A 92 -0.36 -1.97 -6.01
N SER A 93 -0.79 -2.43 -7.18
CA SER A 93 0.04 -3.28 -8.04
C SER A 93 0.47 -2.54 -9.31
N ASP A 94 0.07 -1.28 -9.48
CA ASP A 94 0.30 -0.53 -10.71
C ASP A 94 0.94 0.84 -10.44
N HIS A 95 1.81 0.87 -9.47
CA HIS A 95 2.62 2.06 -9.13
C HIS A 95 1.73 3.29 -8.87
N TYR A 96 0.79 3.11 -7.93
CA TYR A 96 -0.07 4.19 -7.42
C TYR A 96 -1.19 4.63 -8.37
N THR A 97 -1.42 3.91 -9.46
CA THR A 97 -2.51 4.26 -10.36
C THR A 97 -3.87 3.92 -9.75
N SER A 98 -3.94 2.81 -9.03
CA SER A 98 -5.15 2.44 -8.31
C SER A 98 -4.77 1.78 -7.00
N PHE A 99 -5.69 1.84 -6.04
CA PHE A 99 -5.45 1.31 -4.70
C PHE A 99 -6.62 0.44 -4.26
N ARG A 100 -6.30 -0.54 -3.40
CA ARG A 100 -7.32 -1.36 -2.75
C ARG A 100 -7.04 -1.32 -1.25
N GLU A 101 -8.03 -0.95 -0.46
CA GLU A 101 -7.87 -0.92 0.99
C GLU A 101 -7.69 -2.35 1.51
N ILE A 102 -6.67 -2.55 2.34
CA ILE A 102 -6.39 -3.86 2.93
C ILE A 102 -7.27 -4.05 4.15
N ARG A 103 -8.00 -5.14 4.18
CA ARG A 103 -8.89 -5.49 5.31
C ARG A 103 -8.53 -6.84 5.88
N GLN A 104 -8.59 -6.93 7.18
CA GLN A 104 -8.24 -8.17 7.87
C GLN A 104 -9.36 -9.18 7.92
#